data_5794944b8bb844707a4dc78e4cbab3e7
#
_entry.id   5794944b8bb844707a4dc78e4cbab3e7
#
_cell.length_a   1.000
_cell.length_b   1.000
_cell.length_c   1.000
_cell.angle_alpha   90.00
_cell.angle_beta   90.00
_cell.angle_gamma   90.00
#
_symmetry.space_group_name_H-M   'P 1'
#
loop_
_entity.id
_entity.type
_entity.pdbx_description
1 polymer ?
#
loop_
_entity_poly.entity_id
_entity_poly.type
_entity_poly.pdbx_seq_one_letter_code
_entity_poly.pdbx_strand_id
1 'polypeptide(L)'
;MSDDAQEHAKSGIGAPLPAIETWPNQYADYEVAVEIPEYNAICPKTGLPDFGHLTIRYVPDRLCLELKSLKLYIVAYRNVGIFYENAVNRILDDCVAACRPKRMTVTGKFSSRGGIWSVVEARFPRG
;
A
#
# COMPACT_ATOMS: atom_id res chain seq x y z
N MET A 1 -2.33 27.18 -5.77
CA MET A 1 -3.03 25.89 -5.76
C MET A 1 -4.45 26.09 -5.24
N SER A 2 -5.42 25.55 -5.90
CA SER A 2 -6.82 25.67 -5.48
C SER A 2 -7.08 24.84 -4.22
N ASP A 3 -8.13 25.18 -3.47
CA ASP A 3 -8.56 24.41 -2.30
C ASP A 3 -8.89 22.95 -2.68
N ASP A 4 -9.48 22.74 -3.86
CA ASP A 4 -9.81 21.41 -4.36
C ASP A 4 -8.57 20.54 -4.54
N ALA A 5 -7.48 21.10 -5.07
CA ALA A 5 -6.24 20.38 -5.27
C ALA A 5 -5.62 19.96 -3.93
N GLN A 6 -5.65 20.84 -2.94
CA GLN A 6 -5.13 20.52 -1.61
C GLN A 6 -5.99 19.49 -0.89
N GLU A 7 -7.30 19.60 -1.05
CA GLU A 7 -8.24 18.63 -0.49
C GLU A 7 -8.01 17.24 -1.08
N HIS A 8 -7.89 17.13 -2.41
CA HIS A 8 -7.61 15.87 -3.09
C HIS A 8 -6.27 15.27 -2.70
N ALA A 9 -5.26 16.13 -2.45
CA ALA A 9 -3.93 15.68 -2.10
C ALA A 9 -3.89 14.83 -0.81
N LYS A 10 -4.86 14.99 0.07
CA LYS A 10 -4.95 14.24 1.33
C LYS A 10 -6.01 13.13 1.29
N SER A 11 -6.71 12.97 0.17
CA SER A 11 -7.78 11.98 0.07
C SER A 11 -7.27 10.58 0.39
N GLY A 12 -8.02 9.88 1.24
CA GLY A 12 -7.79 8.47 1.55
C GLY A 12 -6.70 8.20 2.58
N ILE A 13 -5.85 9.18 2.92
CA ILE A 13 -4.74 8.96 3.87
C ILE A 13 -5.28 8.53 5.24
N GLY A 14 -6.39 9.12 5.68
CA GLY A 14 -7.00 8.80 6.96
C GLY A 14 -8.22 7.91 6.90
N ALA A 15 -8.52 7.30 5.75
CA ALA A 15 -9.70 6.45 5.61
C ALA A 15 -9.59 5.24 6.55
N PRO A 16 -10.69 4.84 7.23
CA PRO A 16 -10.65 3.64 8.07
C PRO A 16 -10.49 2.39 7.22
N LEU A 17 -9.56 1.52 7.61
CA LEU A 17 -9.26 0.28 6.92
C LEU A 17 -9.17 -0.86 7.93
N PRO A 18 -9.42 -2.12 7.51
CA PRO A 18 -9.25 -3.27 8.39
C PRO A 18 -7.85 -3.36 8.96
N ALA A 19 -7.73 -3.85 10.19
CA ALA A 19 -6.44 -4.02 10.85
C ALA A 19 -5.63 -5.14 10.19
N ILE A 20 -4.33 -4.92 10.09
CA ILE A 20 -3.38 -5.93 9.62
C ILE A 20 -2.89 -6.72 10.83
N GLU A 21 -3.12 -8.03 10.83
CA GLU A 21 -2.67 -8.92 11.89
C GLU A 21 -1.27 -9.44 11.60
N THR A 22 -0.63 -9.98 12.61
CA THR A 22 0.74 -10.50 12.52
C THR A 22 0.84 -11.82 13.30
N TRP A 23 1.94 -12.55 13.07
CA TRP A 23 2.26 -13.75 13.82
C TRP A 23 3.76 -13.81 14.10
N PRO A 24 4.18 -14.49 15.19
CA PRO A 24 5.59 -14.50 15.58
C PRO A 24 6.50 -15.17 14.55
N ASN A 25 7.53 -14.45 14.11
CA ASN A 25 8.53 -14.97 13.20
C ASN A 25 9.47 -15.94 13.91
N GLN A 26 9.83 -17.05 13.25
CA GLN A 26 10.66 -18.11 13.83
C GLN A 26 12.08 -18.17 13.28
N TYR A 27 12.40 -17.44 12.22
CA TYR A 27 13.70 -17.53 11.55
C TYR A 27 14.27 -16.16 11.26
N ALA A 28 15.59 -16.13 11.04
CA ALA A 28 16.32 -14.92 10.66
C ALA A 28 16.79 -15.01 9.20
N ASP A 29 17.17 -13.85 8.66
CA ASP A 29 17.92 -13.75 7.39
C ASP A 29 17.19 -14.32 6.17
N TYR A 30 15.92 -13.92 6.00
CA TYR A 30 15.18 -14.23 4.79
C TYR A 30 14.29 -13.06 4.41
N GLU A 31 13.85 -13.04 3.16
CA GLU A 31 12.97 -12.00 2.61
C GLU A 31 11.65 -12.62 2.18
N VAL A 32 10.57 -11.91 2.44
CA VAL A 32 9.22 -12.25 1.97
C VAL A 32 8.84 -11.28 0.87
N ALA A 33 8.32 -11.81 -0.24
CA ALA A 33 7.72 -10.99 -1.30
C ALA A 33 6.25 -11.38 -1.43
N VAL A 34 5.38 -10.41 -1.24
CA VAL A 34 3.93 -10.58 -1.40
C VAL A 34 3.51 -9.85 -2.66
N GLU A 35 2.93 -10.57 -3.60
CA GLU A 35 2.45 -10.02 -4.86
C GLU A 35 0.94 -9.85 -4.81
N ILE A 36 0.45 -8.65 -5.20
CA ILE A 36 -0.96 -8.30 -5.19
C ILE A 36 -1.32 -7.78 -6.58
N PRO A 37 -1.71 -8.68 -7.51
CA PRO A 37 -1.97 -8.29 -8.89
C PRO A 37 -3.29 -7.56 -9.11
N GLU A 38 -4.18 -7.57 -8.12
CA GLU A 38 -5.54 -7.05 -8.29
C GLU A 38 -5.86 -5.89 -7.35
N TYR A 39 -4.89 -4.98 -7.15
CA TYR A 39 -5.16 -3.77 -6.39
C TYR A 39 -6.05 -2.83 -7.20
N ASN A 40 -7.08 -2.27 -6.54
CA ASN A 40 -7.82 -1.17 -7.12
C ASN A 40 -8.25 -0.16 -6.04
N ALA A 41 -8.47 1.08 -6.49
CA ALA A 41 -8.93 2.18 -5.67
C ALA A 41 -9.69 3.15 -6.56
N ILE A 42 -10.12 4.28 -6.01
CA ILE A 42 -10.87 5.29 -6.75
C ILE A 42 -9.99 6.52 -6.93
N CYS A 43 -9.91 7.04 -8.15
CA CYS A 43 -9.22 8.29 -8.39
C CYS A 43 -9.98 9.45 -7.73
N PRO A 44 -9.35 10.23 -6.83
CA PRO A 44 -10.05 11.32 -6.14
C PRO A 44 -10.56 12.39 -7.08
N LYS A 45 -9.92 12.57 -8.21
CA LYS A 45 -10.30 13.62 -9.16
C LYS A 45 -11.43 13.21 -10.08
N THR A 46 -11.45 11.96 -10.56
CA THR A 46 -12.41 11.51 -11.57
C THR A 46 -13.51 10.62 -11.02
N GLY A 47 -13.31 10.00 -9.85
CA GLY A 47 -14.24 9.02 -9.31
C GLY A 47 -14.20 7.68 -10.03
N LEU A 48 -13.27 7.50 -10.97
CA LEU A 48 -13.15 6.27 -11.73
C LEU A 48 -12.18 5.29 -11.03
N PRO A 49 -12.36 3.97 -11.24
CA PRO A 49 -11.46 3.01 -10.61
C PRO A 49 -10.07 3.06 -11.21
N ASP A 50 -9.07 2.96 -10.34
CA ASP A 50 -7.66 2.78 -10.70
C ASP A 50 -7.26 1.35 -10.40
N PHE A 51 -6.33 0.80 -11.21
CA PHE A 51 -5.87 -0.57 -11.09
C PHE A 51 -4.35 -0.61 -11.01
N GLY A 52 -3.85 -1.56 -10.25
CA GLY A 52 -2.41 -1.71 -10.12
C GLY A 52 -1.98 -3.07 -9.62
N HIS A 53 -0.68 -3.31 -9.75
CA HIS A 53 -0.01 -4.47 -9.20
C HIS A 53 0.92 -3.98 -8.08
N LEU A 54 0.69 -4.47 -6.87
CA LEU A 54 1.54 -4.13 -5.73
C LEU A 54 2.49 -5.28 -5.41
N THR A 55 3.71 -4.94 -5.04
CA THR A 55 4.69 -5.87 -4.49
C THR A 55 5.13 -5.35 -3.13
N ILE A 56 4.99 -6.16 -2.10
CA ILE A 56 5.49 -5.86 -0.76
C ILE A 56 6.65 -6.81 -0.51
N ARG A 57 7.86 -6.27 -0.34
CA ARG A 57 9.05 -7.03 0.01
C ARG A 57 9.52 -6.61 1.38
N TYR A 58 9.77 -7.57 2.27
CA TYR A 58 10.26 -7.20 3.59
C TYR A 58 11.12 -8.30 4.20
N VAL A 59 12.00 -7.89 5.09
CA VAL A 59 12.78 -8.78 5.94
C VAL A 59 12.15 -8.72 7.32
N PRO A 60 11.47 -9.78 7.77
CA PRO A 60 10.84 -9.77 9.07
C PRO A 60 11.86 -9.74 10.20
N ASP A 61 11.50 -9.08 11.27
CA ASP A 61 12.23 -9.11 12.53
C ASP A 61 11.52 -10.08 13.48
N ARG A 62 10.67 -9.58 14.36
CA ARG A 62 9.95 -10.41 15.32
C ARG A 62 8.60 -10.91 14.83
N LEU A 63 8.01 -10.24 13.85
CA LEU A 63 6.66 -10.50 13.39
C LEU A 63 6.61 -10.63 11.88
N CYS A 64 5.76 -11.55 11.41
CA CYS A 64 5.41 -11.65 10.00
C CYS A 64 4.00 -11.11 9.80
N LEU A 65 3.74 -10.54 8.62
CA LEU A 65 2.40 -10.13 8.22
C LEU A 65 1.51 -11.36 8.02
N GLU A 66 0.30 -11.31 8.58
CA GLU A 66 -0.69 -12.37 8.39
C GLU A 66 -1.45 -12.07 7.09
N LEU A 67 -1.40 -12.99 6.13
CA LEU A 67 -1.80 -12.71 4.74
C LEU A 67 -3.31 -12.58 4.55
N LYS A 68 -4.13 -13.26 5.36
CA LYS A 68 -5.59 -13.12 5.24
C LYS A 68 -6.04 -11.71 5.62
N SER A 69 -5.54 -11.20 6.73
CA SER A 69 -5.85 -9.83 7.17
C SER A 69 -5.27 -8.80 6.21
N LEU A 70 -4.07 -9.04 5.69
CA LEU A 70 -3.47 -8.18 4.68
C LEU A 70 -4.34 -8.13 3.43
N LYS A 71 -4.85 -9.27 2.98
CA LYS A 71 -5.77 -9.33 1.85
C LYS A 71 -7.00 -8.46 2.08
N LEU A 72 -7.64 -8.58 3.25
CA LEU A 72 -8.83 -7.78 3.57
C LEU A 72 -8.51 -6.29 3.63
N TYR A 73 -7.34 -5.94 4.18
CA TYR A 73 -6.85 -4.57 4.22
C TYR A 73 -6.69 -4.01 2.79
N ILE A 74 -6.04 -4.74 1.91
CA ILE A 74 -5.80 -4.30 0.52
C ILE A 74 -7.12 -4.22 -0.27
N VAL A 75 -8.01 -5.21 -0.13
CA VAL A 75 -9.28 -5.24 -0.84
C VAL A 75 -10.15 -4.03 -0.46
N ALA A 76 -10.05 -3.55 0.77
CA ALA A 76 -10.83 -2.40 1.22
C ALA A 76 -10.49 -1.10 0.47
N TYR A 77 -9.30 -1.01 -0.15
CA TYR A 77 -8.93 0.15 -0.96
C TYR A 77 -9.86 0.39 -2.16
N ARG A 78 -10.55 -0.61 -2.64
CA ARG A 78 -11.43 -0.47 -3.80
C ARG A 78 -12.54 0.57 -3.61
N ASN A 79 -12.87 0.89 -2.37
CA ASN A 79 -13.86 1.92 -2.03
C ASN A 79 -13.22 3.22 -1.54
N VAL A 80 -11.90 3.34 -1.61
CA VAL A 80 -11.17 4.49 -1.08
C VAL A 80 -10.70 5.37 -2.23
N GLY A 81 -11.06 6.66 -2.15
CA GLY A 81 -10.51 7.67 -3.06
C GLY A 81 -9.11 8.04 -2.60
N ILE A 82 -8.10 7.66 -3.34
CA ILE A 82 -6.70 7.90 -2.98
C ILE A 82 -5.80 7.86 -4.22
N PHE A 83 -4.87 8.81 -4.31
CA PHE A 83 -3.87 8.82 -5.38
C PHE A 83 -2.85 7.70 -5.19
N TYR A 84 -2.24 7.25 -6.30
CA TYR A 84 -1.25 6.16 -6.30
C TYR A 84 -0.12 6.37 -5.31
N GLU A 85 0.46 7.58 -5.31
CA GLU A 85 1.58 7.93 -4.44
C GLU A 85 1.20 7.79 -2.97
N ASN A 86 0.03 8.27 -2.61
CA ASN A 86 -0.45 8.17 -1.23
C ASN A 86 -0.79 6.73 -0.85
N ALA A 87 -1.36 5.96 -1.77
CA ALA A 87 -1.71 4.57 -1.50
C ALA A 87 -0.47 3.73 -1.18
N VAL A 88 0.57 3.83 -2.01
CA VAL A 88 1.80 3.08 -1.81
C VAL A 88 2.46 3.47 -0.49
N ASN A 89 2.53 4.77 -0.18
CA ASN A 89 3.12 5.23 1.07
C ASN A 89 2.30 4.82 2.29
N ARG A 90 0.98 4.91 2.21
CA ARG A 90 0.11 4.47 3.31
C ARG A 90 0.23 2.96 3.56
N ILE A 91 0.26 2.17 2.50
CA ILE A 91 0.44 0.71 2.63
C ILE A 91 1.76 0.41 3.32
N LEU A 92 2.85 1.09 2.93
CA LEU A 92 4.13 0.93 3.61
C LEU A 92 4.01 1.25 5.09
N ASP A 93 3.46 2.41 5.42
CA ASP A 93 3.38 2.86 6.81
C ASP A 93 2.51 1.92 7.66
N ASP A 94 1.37 1.47 7.13
CA ASP A 94 0.48 0.57 7.87
C ASP A 94 1.11 -0.81 8.09
N CYS A 95 1.79 -1.35 7.07
CA CYS A 95 2.48 -2.62 7.19
C CYS A 95 3.67 -2.54 8.16
N VAL A 96 4.43 -1.46 8.10
CA VAL A 96 5.55 -1.22 9.04
C VAL A 96 5.03 -1.09 10.47
N ALA A 97 3.96 -0.35 10.67
CA ALA A 97 3.36 -0.21 12.00
C ALA A 97 2.89 -1.56 12.55
N ALA A 98 2.41 -2.45 11.69
CA ALA A 98 1.91 -3.77 12.09
C ALA A 98 3.05 -4.72 12.47
N CYS A 99 4.07 -4.88 11.63
CA CYS A 99 5.06 -5.95 11.82
C CYS A 99 6.46 -5.49 12.21
N ARG A 100 6.76 -4.20 12.15
CA ARG A 100 8.07 -3.64 12.53
C ARG A 100 9.23 -4.40 11.88
N PRO A 101 9.33 -4.44 10.56
CA PRO A 101 10.35 -5.22 9.88
C PRO A 101 11.72 -4.57 9.98
N LYS A 102 12.76 -5.33 9.64
CA LYS A 102 14.09 -4.75 9.50
C LYS A 102 14.15 -3.78 8.32
N ARG A 103 13.51 -4.15 7.22
CA ARG A 103 13.31 -3.27 6.05
C ARG A 103 12.09 -3.72 5.27
N MET A 104 11.53 -2.80 4.53
CA MET A 104 10.38 -3.09 3.68
C MET A 104 10.36 -2.15 2.48
N THR A 105 9.95 -2.66 1.35
CA THR A 105 9.71 -1.89 0.14
C THR A 105 8.31 -2.22 -0.37
N VAL A 106 7.55 -1.20 -0.70
CA VAL A 106 6.27 -1.35 -1.39
C VAL A 106 6.40 -0.70 -2.75
N THR A 107 6.16 -1.48 -3.80
CA THR A 107 6.22 -1.02 -5.19
C THR A 107 4.84 -1.19 -5.80
N GLY A 108 4.30 -0.12 -6.37
CA GLY A 108 3.05 -0.15 -7.11
C GLY A 108 3.28 0.17 -8.57
N LYS A 109 2.81 -0.70 -9.46
CA LYS A 109 2.80 -0.48 -10.90
C LYS A 109 1.36 -0.28 -11.32
N PHE A 110 1.05 0.92 -11.79
CA PHE A 110 -0.33 1.30 -12.05
C PHE A 110 -0.58 1.45 -13.54
N SER A 111 -1.57 0.70 -14.02
CA SER A 111 -2.05 0.88 -15.37
C SER A 111 -3.04 2.04 -15.37
N SER A 112 -2.82 3.00 -16.27
CA SER A 112 -3.69 4.13 -16.36
C SER A 112 -4.45 4.10 -17.67
N ARG A 113 -5.45 4.93 -17.70
CA ARG A 113 -6.16 5.26 -18.93
C ARG A 113 -5.41 6.36 -19.64
N GLY A 114 -5.52 6.42 -20.96
CA GLY A 114 -4.86 7.44 -21.74
C GLY A 114 -3.38 7.19 -22.00
N GLY A 115 -2.91 5.97 -21.79
CA GLY A 115 -1.57 5.57 -22.20
C GLY A 115 -0.44 5.94 -21.24
N ILE A 116 -0.77 6.39 -20.01
CA ILE A 116 0.26 6.73 -19.02
C ILE A 116 0.38 5.58 -18.01
N TRP A 117 1.62 5.13 -17.81
CA TRP A 117 1.97 4.16 -16.78
C TRP A 117 2.79 4.85 -15.71
N SER A 118 2.61 4.43 -14.46
CA SER A 118 3.45 4.93 -13.37
C SER A 118 3.89 3.81 -12.47
N VAL A 119 5.06 4.00 -11.86
CA VAL A 119 5.59 3.11 -10.83
C VAL A 119 5.92 3.98 -9.63
N VAL A 120 5.39 3.59 -8.47
CA VAL A 120 5.65 4.27 -7.21
C VAL A 120 6.32 3.29 -6.27
N GLU A 121 7.41 3.70 -5.65
CA GLU A 121 8.13 2.84 -4.71
C GLU A 121 8.44 3.61 -3.44
N ALA A 122 8.08 3.03 -2.30
CA ALA A 122 8.37 3.58 -0.98
C ALA A 122 9.11 2.55 -0.15
N ARG A 123 10.08 3.01 0.67
CA ARG A 123 11.00 2.14 1.41
C ARG A 123 11.04 2.49 2.89
N PHE A 124 11.20 1.47 3.71
CA PHE A 124 11.46 1.60 5.13
C PHE A 124 12.79 0.90 5.46
N PRO A 125 13.71 1.50 6.24
CA PRO A 125 13.58 2.84 6.83
C PRO A 125 13.53 3.95 5.78
N ARG A 126 12.79 5.01 6.10
CA ARG A 126 12.76 6.19 5.24
C ARG A 126 14.06 6.97 5.45
N GLY A 127 14.70 7.28 4.35
CA GLY A 127 15.98 7.84 4.34
C GLY A 127 16.36 9.03 4.73
#